data_852bc586485141a44ec5a01c06ea80bd
#
_entry.id   852bc586485141a44ec5a01c06ea80bd
#
_cell.length_a   1.000
_cell.length_b   1.000
_cell.length_c   1.000
_cell.angle_alpha   90.00
_cell.angle_beta   90.00
_cell.angle_gamma   90.00
#
_symmetry.space_group_name_H-M   'P 1'
#
loop_
_entity.id
_entity.type
_entity.pdbx_description
1 polymer ?
#
loop_
_entity_poly.entity_id
_entity_poly.type
_entity_poly.pdbx_seq_one_letter_code
_entity_poly.pdbx_strand_id
1 'polypeptide(L)'
;QFETGNRFTDEDAKAAYYKTISDGKISDLIPHARYDKASGLFNLDLKAKVHDQLSGGMGGFISSTSSNQICIGAHYRTVSLNSLDVDLTGQIGQSYTSGILSARFDLKTAIPMYLKMQAVASKQKFYQNETLFYSDRMPSFVTQSEQYVKLRLGLPFLTSSKAVVSVGYGSMTDKYYQSNTVDFSTNEQDRSLYDLFVASMKFDRNNLDSYMYPTAGTDCSVLGLLAYGKERFRPYDTTLQSNSTQTLSWLQLEGNIHTYLPISNKFVLGLRGKAVVSSKGLLSNYTSTIAQAPAFTPTPHSQTIFNPAFRSTQYLAAGVIPIWKIMNNLQFRNEFYLFAPFRQIYEGPNY
;
A
#
# COMPACT_ATOMS: atom_id res chain seq x y z
N GLN A 1 12.52 -21.32 -16.41
CA GLN A 1 12.18 -22.64 -17.02
C GLN A 1 13.48 -23.17 -17.63
N PHE A 2 13.87 -24.36 -17.16
CA PHE A 2 15.01 -25.06 -17.76
C PHE A 2 14.46 -25.80 -18.98
N GLU A 3 14.99 -25.50 -20.16
CA GLU A 3 14.68 -26.29 -21.34
C GLU A 3 15.69 -27.43 -21.44
N THR A 4 15.21 -28.65 -21.49
CA THR A 4 16.03 -29.85 -21.67
C THR A 4 16.75 -29.78 -23.01
N GLY A 5 18.09 -29.94 -22.99
CA GLY A 5 18.91 -30.00 -24.21
C GLY A 5 19.69 -28.72 -24.54
N ASN A 6 19.47 -27.62 -23.83
CA ASN A 6 20.25 -26.41 -24.02
C ASN A 6 21.52 -26.39 -23.15
N ARG A 7 22.57 -25.76 -23.64
CA ARG A 7 23.74 -25.46 -22.82
C ARG A 7 23.34 -24.52 -21.68
N PHE A 8 23.67 -24.92 -20.49
CA PHE A 8 23.32 -24.26 -19.24
C PHE A 8 24.56 -23.56 -18.68
N THR A 9 24.50 -22.26 -18.49
CA THR A 9 25.58 -21.47 -17.89
C THR A 9 25.37 -21.29 -16.39
N ASP A 10 26.44 -20.97 -15.65
CA ASP A 10 26.34 -20.66 -14.22
C ASP A 10 25.47 -19.43 -13.93
N GLU A 11 25.45 -18.48 -14.87
CA GLU A 11 24.59 -17.29 -14.79
C GLU A 11 23.12 -17.64 -14.96
N ASP A 12 22.79 -18.54 -15.91
CA ASP A 12 21.43 -19.04 -16.09
C ASP A 12 20.94 -19.81 -14.85
N ALA A 13 21.85 -20.59 -14.21
CA ALA A 13 21.57 -21.29 -12.96
C ALA A 13 21.21 -20.33 -11.84
N LYS A 14 22.04 -19.31 -11.65
CA LYS A 14 21.83 -18.29 -10.62
C LYS A 14 20.54 -17.51 -10.86
N ALA A 15 20.28 -17.09 -12.09
CA ALA A 15 19.05 -16.38 -12.46
C ALA A 15 17.78 -17.23 -12.19
N ALA A 16 17.83 -18.51 -12.58
CA ALA A 16 16.72 -19.44 -12.33
C ALA A 16 16.55 -19.75 -10.83
N TYR A 17 17.63 -19.91 -10.09
CA TYR A 17 17.63 -20.08 -8.64
C TYR A 17 16.96 -18.90 -7.93
N TYR A 18 17.44 -17.69 -8.17
CA TYR A 18 16.86 -16.48 -7.56
C TYR A 18 15.42 -16.26 -7.96
N LYS A 19 15.07 -16.51 -9.22
CA LYS A 19 13.68 -16.41 -9.69
C LYS A 19 12.76 -17.42 -8.97
N THR A 20 13.25 -18.62 -8.72
CA THR A 20 12.48 -19.69 -8.07
C THR A 20 12.30 -19.40 -6.57
N ILE A 21 13.32 -18.93 -5.89
CA ILE A 21 13.25 -18.58 -4.45
C ILE A 21 12.47 -17.28 -4.24
N SER A 22 12.56 -16.31 -5.14
CA SER A 22 11.84 -15.03 -5.02
C SER A 22 10.32 -15.16 -5.06
N ASP A 23 9.81 -16.29 -5.53
CA ASP A 23 8.36 -16.59 -5.47
C ASP A 23 7.87 -16.88 -4.03
N GLY A 24 8.79 -17.03 -3.06
CA GLY A 24 8.48 -17.18 -1.64
C GLY A 24 7.81 -18.52 -1.27
N LYS A 25 7.66 -19.46 -2.21
CA LYS A 25 7.07 -20.79 -1.98
C LYS A 25 8.11 -21.83 -1.63
N ILE A 26 9.31 -21.65 -2.14
CA ILE A 26 10.45 -22.53 -1.94
C ILE A 26 11.40 -21.84 -0.99
N SER A 27 11.67 -22.47 0.15
CA SER A 27 12.58 -21.94 1.17
C SER A 27 14.03 -22.12 0.77
N ASP A 28 14.33 -23.19 0.05
CA ASP A 28 15.67 -23.51 -0.40
C ASP A 28 15.62 -24.41 -1.63
N LEU A 29 16.60 -24.26 -2.53
CA LEU A 29 16.73 -25.04 -3.74
C LEU A 29 18.17 -25.53 -3.85
N ILE A 30 18.37 -26.82 -3.57
CA ILE A 30 19.70 -27.43 -3.57
C ILE A 30 19.93 -28.10 -4.91
N PRO A 31 20.82 -27.58 -5.76
CA PRO A 31 21.17 -28.21 -7.03
C PRO A 31 22.20 -29.32 -6.80
N HIS A 32 21.96 -30.49 -7.35
CA HIS A 32 22.90 -31.58 -7.43
C HIS A 32 23.21 -31.90 -8.89
N ALA A 33 24.45 -31.65 -9.31
CA ALA A 33 24.90 -32.00 -10.63
C ALA A 33 25.48 -33.42 -10.62
N ARG A 34 24.94 -34.31 -11.47
CA ARG A 34 25.40 -35.69 -11.62
C ARG A 34 25.86 -35.89 -13.06
N TYR A 35 27.13 -36.27 -13.25
CA TYR A 35 27.65 -36.59 -14.57
C TYR A 35 27.11 -37.90 -15.07
N ASP A 36 26.53 -37.91 -16.26
CA ASP A 36 26.10 -39.09 -16.96
C ASP A 36 27.13 -39.47 -18.04
N LYS A 37 27.79 -40.62 -17.81
CA LYS A 37 28.81 -41.15 -18.73
C LYS A 37 28.27 -41.56 -20.09
N ALA A 38 27.00 -41.90 -20.20
CA ALA A 38 26.39 -42.38 -21.43
C ALA A 38 26.10 -41.21 -22.41
N SER A 39 25.63 -40.10 -21.88
CA SER A 39 25.35 -38.91 -22.68
C SER A 39 26.48 -37.89 -22.73
N GLY A 40 27.50 -38.00 -21.87
CA GLY A 40 28.56 -37.02 -21.72
C GLY A 40 28.10 -35.68 -21.13
N LEU A 41 26.91 -35.61 -20.55
CA LEU A 41 26.26 -34.42 -20.03
C LEU A 41 26.10 -34.49 -18.50
N PHE A 42 25.86 -33.33 -17.88
CA PHE A 42 25.47 -33.27 -16.47
C PHE A 42 23.94 -33.23 -16.37
N ASN A 43 23.38 -34.15 -15.58
CA ASN A 43 22.00 -34.07 -15.13
C ASN A 43 21.94 -33.19 -13.88
N LEU A 44 21.10 -32.18 -13.88
CA LEU A 44 20.88 -31.29 -12.74
C LEU A 44 19.61 -31.73 -12.00
N ASP A 45 19.82 -32.37 -10.84
CA ASP A 45 18.73 -32.73 -9.94
C ASP A 45 18.49 -31.57 -8.97
N LEU A 46 17.29 -30.98 -8.99
CA LEU A 46 16.90 -29.87 -8.11
C LEU A 46 16.08 -30.41 -6.94
N LYS A 47 16.64 -30.35 -5.74
CA LYS A 47 15.91 -30.70 -4.51
C LYS A 47 15.35 -29.42 -3.89
N ALA A 48 14.04 -29.25 -3.97
CA ALA A 48 13.34 -28.09 -3.41
C ALA A 48 12.89 -28.39 -1.97
N LYS A 49 13.16 -27.47 -1.06
CA LYS A 49 12.55 -27.45 0.27
C LYS A 49 11.43 -26.42 0.25
N VAL A 50 10.22 -26.86 0.52
CA VAL A 50 9.01 -26.03 0.52
C VAL A 50 8.79 -25.48 1.92
N HIS A 51 8.26 -24.27 2.03
CA HIS A 51 7.81 -23.70 3.30
C HIS A 51 6.64 -24.50 3.88
N ASP A 52 6.43 -24.38 5.20
CA ASP A 52 5.29 -25.01 5.86
C ASP A 52 3.98 -24.57 5.22
N GLN A 53 3.04 -25.52 5.09
CA GLN A 53 1.75 -25.23 4.48
C GLN A 53 0.90 -24.26 5.31
N LEU A 54 1.01 -24.35 6.64
CA LEU A 54 0.32 -23.46 7.57
C LEU A 54 1.36 -22.74 8.42
N SER A 55 1.30 -21.44 8.45
CA SER A 55 2.11 -20.60 9.32
C SER A 55 1.25 -19.54 9.99
N GLY A 56 1.63 -19.12 11.17
CA GLY A 56 0.96 -18.06 11.90
C GLY A 56 1.96 -17.17 12.59
N GLY A 57 1.58 -15.94 12.84
CA GLY A 57 2.43 -14.97 13.50
C GLY A 57 1.62 -13.95 14.28
N MET A 58 2.24 -13.42 15.31
CA MET A 58 1.73 -12.27 16.04
C MET A 58 2.84 -11.25 16.19
N GLY A 59 2.47 -9.99 16.21
CA GLY A 59 3.40 -8.89 16.40
C GLY A 59 2.67 -7.65 16.90
N GLY A 60 3.43 -6.65 17.27
CA GLY A 60 2.86 -5.38 17.71
C GLY A 60 3.90 -4.47 18.26
N PHE A 61 3.48 -3.27 18.55
CA PHE A 61 4.28 -2.29 19.26
C PHE A 61 3.41 -1.44 20.17
N ILE A 62 4.02 -0.97 21.23
CA ILE A 62 3.43 -0.05 22.19
C ILE A 62 4.26 1.23 22.12
N SER A 63 3.59 2.34 21.99
CA SER A 63 4.19 3.67 21.94
C SER A 63 3.49 4.60 22.91
N SER A 64 4.14 5.68 23.29
CA SER A 64 3.52 6.80 24.03
C SER A 64 2.60 7.67 23.15
N THR A 65 2.51 7.37 21.86
CA THR A 65 1.62 8.05 20.90
C THR A 65 0.37 7.22 20.62
N SER A 66 -0.54 7.77 19.82
CA SER A 66 -1.76 7.09 19.34
C SER A 66 -1.51 5.94 18.36
N SER A 67 -0.27 5.53 18.12
CA SER A 67 0.10 4.52 17.12
C SER A 67 0.29 3.11 17.66
N ASN A 68 -0.20 2.82 18.88
CA ASN A 68 -0.18 1.47 19.46
C ASN A 68 -0.93 0.46 18.59
N GLN A 69 -0.34 -0.71 18.35
CA GLN A 69 -0.93 -1.69 17.47
C GLN A 69 -0.51 -3.12 17.83
N ILE A 70 -1.46 -4.05 17.71
CA ILE A 70 -1.24 -5.49 17.78
C ILE A 70 -1.74 -6.08 16.46
N CYS A 71 -1.00 -7.00 15.88
CA CYS A 71 -1.40 -7.74 14.70
C CYS A 71 -1.27 -9.24 14.92
N ILE A 72 -2.16 -9.99 14.30
CA ILE A 72 -2.15 -11.45 14.23
C ILE A 72 -2.40 -11.86 12.79
N GLY A 73 -1.68 -12.87 12.32
CA GLY A 73 -1.82 -13.38 10.97
C GLY A 73 -1.76 -14.89 10.93
N ALA A 74 -2.49 -15.46 9.98
CA ALA A 74 -2.41 -16.86 9.60
C ALA A 74 -2.26 -16.94 8.08
N HIS A 75 -1.36 -17.78 7.63
CA HIS A 75 -1.07 -17.99 6.23
C HIS A 75 -1.12 -19.48 5.91
N TYR A 76 -1.94 -19.84 4.93
CA TYR A 76 -2.04 -21.20 4.41
C TYR A 76 -1.60 -21.22 2.95
N ARG A 77 -0.72 -22.16 2.61
CA ARG A 77 -0.16 -22.30 1.27
C ARG A 77 -0.17 -23.73 0.80
N THR A 78 -0.58 -23.95 -0.44
CA THR A 78 -0.37 -25.20 -1.13
C THR A 78 0.60 -25.00 -2.29
N VAL A 79 1.51 -25.96 -2.47
CA VAL A 79 2.40 -26.02 -3.63
C VAL A 79 1.96 -27.18 -4.50
N SER A 80 1.26 -26.89 -5.57
CA SER A 80 0.72 -27.84 -6.54
C SER A 80 0.84 -27.23 -7.94
N LEU A 81 0.33 -27.91 -8.95
CA LEU A 81 0.23 -27.41 -10.32
C LEU A 81 -0.53 -26.07 -10.39
N ASN A 82 -1.55 -25.90 -9.54
CA ASN A 82 -2.23 -24.64 -9.28
C ASN A 82 -2.05 -24.35 -7.79
N SER A 83 -1.12 -23.45 -7.44
CA SER A 83 -0.91 -23.14 -6.04
C SER A 83 -1.96 -22.17 -5.52
N LEU A 84 -2.33 -22.37 -4.26
CA LEU A 84 -3.25 -21.52 -3.52
C LEU A 84 -2.53 -20.93 -2.31
N ASP A 85 -2.56 -19.61 -2.16
CA ASP A 85 -2.10 -18.89 -0.97
C ASP A 85 -3.30 -18.18 -0.33
N VAL A 86 -3.59 -18.49 0.93
CA VAL A 86 -4.66 -17.84 1.71
C VAL A 86 -4.02 -17.11 2.89
N ASP A 87 -4.30 -15.81 3.00
CA ASP A 87 -3.83 -14.97 4.10
C ASP A 87 -5.02 -14.43 4.88
N LEU A 88 -4.98 -14.58 6.19
CA LEU A 88 -5.87 -13.93 7.12
C LEU A 88 -5.05 -13.05 8.06
N THR A 89 -5.31 -11.74 8.08
CA THR A 89 -4.60 -10.81 8.94
C THR A 89 -5.61 -9.94 9.70
N GLY A 90 -5.44 -9.86 11.00
CA GLY A 90 -6.17 -8.95 11.87
C GLY A 90 -5.20 -7.97 12.54
N GLN A 91 -5.61 -6.70 12.62
CA GLN A 91 -4.86 -5.65 13.31
C GLN A 91 -5.81 -4.87 14.21
N ILE A 92 -5.38 -4.62 15.44
CA ILE A 92 -6.14 -3.84 16.42
C ILE A 92 -5.20 -2.80 16.99
N GLY A 93 -5.58 -1.54 16.85
CA GLY A 93 -4.81 -0.42 17.36
C GLY A 93 -5.69 0.79 17.65
N GLN A 94 -5.11 1.78 18.29
CA GLN A 94 -5.82 2.99 18.66
C GLN A 94 -6.22 3.81 17.43
N SER A 95 -5.31 3.96 16.47
CA SER A 95 -5.53 4.74 15.23
C SER A 95 -6.01 3.88 14.07
N TYR A 96 -5.69 2.58 14.07
CA TYR A 96 -6.02 1.71 12.95
C TYR A 96 -6.44 0.32 13.41
N THR A 97 -7.55 -0.15 12.89
CA THR A 97 -8.05 -1.52 13.09
C THR A 97 -8.44 -2.09 11.74
N SER A 98 -8.06 -3.32 11.44
CA SER A 98 -8.43 -3.98 10.19
C SER A 98 -8.53 -5.50 10.30
N GLY A 99 -9.35 -6.07 9.42
CA GLY A 99 -9.38 -7.48 9.09
C GLY A 99 -9.22 -7.64 7.59
N ILE A 100 -8.30 -8.48 7.16
CA ILE A 100 -7.98 -8.73 5.75
C ILE A 100 -7.99 -10.23 5.52
N LEU A 101 -8.84 -10.68 4.60
CA LEU A 101 -8.82 -12.04 4.07
C LEU A 101 -8.43 -11.97 2.60
N SER A 102 -7.42 -12.72 2.18
CA SER A 102 -7.05 -12.80 0.77
C SER A 102 -6.79 -14.23 0.35
N ALA A 103 -7.15 -14.56 -0.89
CA ALA A 103 -6.85 -15.82 -1.55
C ALA A 103 -6.22 -15.54 -2.90
N ARG A 104 -5.03 -16.07 -3.14
CA ARG A 104 -4.29 -15.97 -4.39
C ARG A 104 -4.19 -17.34 -5.04
N PHE A 105 -4.58 -17.41 -6.30
CA PHE A 105 -4.46 -18.56 -7.16
C PHE A 105 -3.42 -18.28 -8.23
N ASP A 106 -2.35 -19.06 -8.29
CA ASP A 106 -1.38 -18.97 -9.37
C ASP A 106 -1.84 -19.86 -10.53
N LEU A 107 -1.95 -19.22 -11.69
CA LEU A 107 -2.45 -19.87 -12.90
C LEU A 107 -1.28 -20.45 -13.70
N LYS A 108 -1.38 -21.72 -14.06
CA LYS A 108 -0.42 -22.37 -14.94
C LYS A 108 -0.71 -22.02 -16.40
N THR A 109 -0.20 -20.86 -16.83
CA THR A 109 -0.33 -20.36 -18.20
C THR A 109 1.06 -20.15 -18.82
N ALA A 110 1.13 -19.98 -20.13
CA ALA A 110 2.41 -19.70 -20.82
C ALA A 110 3.12 -18.46 -20.25
N ILE A 111 2.32 -17.45 -19.84
CA ILE A 111 2.80 -16.28 -19.08
C ILE A 111 2.35 -16.50 -17.61
N PRO A 112 3.28 -16.53 -16.62
CA PRO A 112 2.88 -16.72 -15.22
C PRO A 112 1.95 -15.61 -14.78
N MET A 113 0.73 -15.97 -14.38
CA MET A 113 -0.31 -15.04 -13.91
C MET A 113 -0.86 -15.51 -12.57
N TYR A 114 -1.40 -14.57 -11.82
CA TYR A 114 -2.17 -14.92 -10.63
C TYR A 114 -3.48 -14.15 -10.56
N LEU A 115 -4.48 -14.81 -9.97
CA LEU A 115 -5.74 -14.20 -9.59
C LEU A 115 -5.76 -14.09 -8.06
N LYS A 116 -6.00 -12.87 -7.53
CA LYS A 116 -6.09 -12.64 -6.09
C LYS A 116 -7.44 -12.01 -5.74
N MET A 117 -8.20 -12.69 -4.90
CA MET A 117 -9.39 -12.12 -4.24
C MET A 117 -8.98 -11.54 -2.89
N GLN A 118 -9.57 -10.44 -2.49
CA GLN A 118 -9.30 -9.81 -1.21
C GLN A 118 -10.57 -9.18 -0.66
N ALA A 119 -10.92 -9.52 0.59
CA ALA A 119 -11.94 -8.85 1.38
C ALA A 119 -11.26 -8.08 2.51
N VAL A 120 -11.65 -6.84 2.70
CA VAL A 120 -11.07 -5.93 3.70
C VAL A 120 -12.20 -5.25 4.48
N ALA A 121 -12.03 -5.20 5.79
CA ALA A 121 -12.77 -4.31 6.66
C ALA A 121 -11.74 -3.53 7.48
N SER A 122 -11.77 -2.20 7.42
CA SER A 122 -10.82 -1.35 8.13
C SER A 122 -11.47 -0.12 8.72
N LYS A 123 -10.87 0.38 9.78
CA LYS A 123 -11.23 1.63 10.45
C LYS A 123 -9.97 2.39 10.80
N GLN A 124 -9.86 3.60 10.27
CA GLN A 124 -8.75 4.50 10.56
C GLN A 124 -9.25 5.77 11.23
N LYS A 125 -8.56 6.18 12.26
CA LYS A 125 -8.81 7.41 13.00
C LYS A 125 -7.68 8.39 12.74
N PHE A 126 -8.02 9.59 12.33
CA PHE A 126 -7.07 10.68 12.14
C PHE A 126 -7.29 11.72 13.24
N TYR A 127 -6.20 12.11 13.87
CA TYR A 127 -6.17 13.13 14.92
C TYR A 127 -5.65 14.44 14.34
N GLN A 128 -6.02 15.58 14.92
CA GLN A 128 -5.49 16.87 14.50
C GLN A 128 -4.04 17.07 14.90
N ASN A 129 -3.68 16.58 16.09
CA ASN A 129 -2.33 16.67 16.64
C ASN A 129 -1.90 15.32 17.21
N GLU A 130 -0.61 15.00 17.15
CA GLU A 130 -0.04 13.93 17.95
C GLU A 130 0.22 14.44 19.37
N THR A 131 -0.43 13.84 20.35
CA THR A 131 -0.12 14.06 21.75
C THR A 131 1.01 13.12 22.18
N LEU A 132 2.13 13.71 22.59
CA LEU A 132 3.24 13.02 23.20
C LEU A 132 2.96 12.86 24.71
N PHE A 133 3.04 11.62 25.22
CA PHE A 133 3.06 11.24 26.63
C PHE A 133 1.76 11.30 27.43
N TYR A 134 0.68 11.90 26.98
CA TYR A 134 -0.60 11.91 27.69
C TYR A 134 -1.73 11.52 26.75
N SER A 135 -2.64 10.71 27.25
CA SER A 135 -3.90 10.46 26.56
C SER A 135 -4.75 11.73 26.59
N ASP A 136 -4.55 12.59 25.63
CA ASP A 136 -5.56 13.60 25.36
C ASP A 136 -6.86 12.86 25.04
N ARG A 137 -7.89 13.16 25.78
CA ARG A 137 -9.23 12.61 25.58
C ARG A 137 -9.90 13.22 24.33
N MET A 138 -9.15 13.89 23.45
CA MET A 138 -9.69 14.43 22.23
C MET A 138 -10.12 13.30 21.31
N PRO A 139 -11.36 13.30 20.83
CA PRO A 139 -11.82 12.34 19.84
C PRO A 139 -11.07 12.53 18.53
N SER A 140 -11.06 11.49 17.68
CA SER A 140 -10.51 11.59 16.34
C SER A 140 -11.28 12.63 15.52
N PHE A 141 -10.56 13.50 14.82
CA PHE A 141 -11.15 14.53 13.97
C PHE A 141 -11.89 13.92 12.79
N VAL A 142 -11.29 12.93 12.12
CA VAL A 142 -11.90 12.13 11.07
C VAL A 142 -11.76 10.65 11.40
N THR A 143 -12.85 9.91 11.29
CA THR A 143 -12.85 8.44 11.36
C THR A 143 -13.35 7.90 10.03
N GLN A 144 -12.50 7.18 9.32
CA GLN A 144 -12.83 6.48 8.07
C GLN A 144 -13.02 4.99 8.34
N SER A 145 -14.13 4.43 7.89
CA SER A 145 -14.41 3.00 7.95
C SER A 145 -14.68 2.49 6.55
N GLU A 146 -13.96 1.45 6.15
CA GLU A 146 -14.03 0.88 4.81
C GLU A 146 -14.35 -0.60 4.86
N GLN A 147 -15.20 -1.05 3.94
CA GLN A 147 -15.48 -2.45 3.70
C GLN A 147 -15.53 -2.68 2.19
N TYR A 148 -14.65 -3.52 1.67
CA TYR A 148 -14.64 -3.79 0.24
C TYR A 148 -14.16 -5.19 -0.11
N VAL A 149 -14.58 -5.64 -1.29
CA VAL A 149 -14.06 -6.83 -1.96
C VAL A 149 -13.38 -6.41 -3.25
N LYS A 150 -12.21 -6.98 -3.52
CA LYS A 150 -11.38 -6.65 -4.67
C LYS A 150 -10.85 -7.91 -5.34
N LEU A 151 -10.98 -7.96 -6.65
CA LEU A 151 -10.38 -8.97 -7.51
C LEU A 151 -9.20 -8.37 -8.27
N ARG A 152 -8.07 -9.06 -8.29
CA ARG A 152 -6.83 -8.61 -8.94
C ARG A 152 -6.31 -9.70 -9.86
N LEU A 153 -5.95 -9.32 -11.07
CA LEU A 153 -5.18 -10.14 -12.01
C LEU A 153 -3.78 -9.55 -12.12
N GLY A 154 -2.78 -10.33 -11.71
CA GLY A 154 -1.37 -9.92 -11.79
C GLY A 154 -0.65 -10.61 -12.92
N LEU A 155 0.10 -9.84 -13.69
CA LEU A 155 0.88 -10.25 -14.85
C LEU A 155 2.33 -9.77 -14.68
N PRO A 156 3.35 -10.59 -14.99
CA PRO A 156 4.71 -10.08 -15.09
C PRO A 156 4.78 -9.11 -16.28
N PHE A 157 5.47 -8.01 -16.08
CA PHE A 157 5.72 -6.99 -17.10
C PHE A 157 7.19 -6.60 -17.02
N LEU A 158 7.97 -6.96 -18.04
CA LEU A 158 9.44 -6.91 -18.01
C LEU A 158 10.08 -7.79 -16.89
N THR A 159 11.39 -7.79 -16.81
CA THR A 159 12.16 -8.71 -15.95
C THR A 159 11.95 -8.47 -14.45
N SER A 160 11.69 -7.23 -14.03
CA SER A 160 11.56 -6.84 -12.62
C SER A 160 10.31 -6.03 -12.29
N SER A 161 9.31 -6.06 -13.20
CA SER A 161 8.10 -5.25 -13.08
C SER A 161 6.86 -6.13 -13.18
N LYS A 162 5.76 -5.68 -12.61
CA LYS A 162 4.46 -6.34 -12.72
C LYS A 162 3.37 -5.35 -13.09
N ALA A 163 2.39 -5.83 -13.84
CA ALA A 163 1.14 -5.14 -14.10
C ALA A 163 0.02 -5.83 -13.32
N VAL A 164 -0.82 -5.06 -12.67
CA VAL A 164 -1.96 -5.55 -11.91
C VAL A 164 -3.20 -4.82 -12.36
N VAL A 165 -4.16 -5.56 -12.90
CA VAL A 165 -5.51 -5.04 -13.18
C VAL A 165 -6.41 -5.45 -12.04
N SER A 166 -7.26 -4.55 -11.56
CA SER A 166 -8.16 -4.87 -10.48
C SER A 166 -9.52 -4.20 -10.62
N VAL A 167 -10.52 -4.89 -10.11
CA VAL A 167 -11.88 -4.37 -9.93
C VAL A 167 -12.31 -4.60 -8.50
N GLY A 168 -13.08 -3.70 -7.94
CA GLY A 168 -13.56 -3.81 -6.58
C GLY A 168 -14.86 -3.05 -6.37
N TYR A 169 -15.59 -3.47 -5.36
CA TYR A 169 -16.78 -2.81 -4.87
C TYR A 169 -16.74 -2.74 -3.35
N GLY A 170 -17.14 -1.61 -2.81
CA GLY A 170 -17.17 -1.44 -1.37
C GLY A 170 -17.91 -0.21 -0.93
N SER A 171 -18.12 -0.15 0.37
CA SER A 171 -18.66 0.99 1.06
C SER A 171 -17.64 1.60 2.00
N MET A 172 -17.69 2.92 2.11
CA MET A 172 -16.86 3.68 3.03
C MET A 172 -17.75 4.66 3.79
N THR A 173 -17.43 4.85 5.05
CA THR A 173 -18.13 5.82 5.91
C THR A 173 -17.09 6.71 6.57
N ASP A 174 -17.20 8.01 6.32
CA ASP A 174 -16.45 9.05 7.02
C ASP A 174 -17.32 9.69 8.07
N LYS A 175 -16.82 9.77 9.30
CA LYS A 175 -17.39 10.58 10.38
C LYS A 175 -16.39 11.67 10.72
N TYR A 176 -16.81 12.90 10.78
CA TYR A 176 -15.90 14.04 10.96
C TYR A 176 -16.58 15.25 11.60
N TYR A 177 -15.77 16.12 12.18
CA TYR A 177 -16.18 17.44 12.65
C TYR A 177 -15.94 18.49 11.55
N GLN A 178 -16.85 19.42 11.37
CA GLN A 178 -16.71 20.45 10.32
C GLN A 178 -15.79 21.61 10.71
N SER A 179 -15.59 21.86 12.00
CA SER A 179 -14.84 23.02 12.47
C SER A 179 -13.67 22.61 13.36
N ASN A 180 -12.54 23.31 13.23
CA ASN A 180 -11.39 23.17 14.11
C ASN A 180 -11.63 23.75 15.52
N THR A 181 -12.72 24.51 15.72
CA THR A 181 -13.10 25.12 16.99
C THR A 181 -14.27 24.42 17.67
N VAL A 182 -14.60 23.22 17.23
CA VAL A 182 -15.72 22.44 17.78
C VAL A 182 -15.43 22.06 19.24
N ASP A 183 -16.43 22.24 20.08
CA ASP A 183 -16.46 21.62 21.39
C ASP A 183 -16.70 20.12 21.26
N PHE A 184 -15.64 19.34 21.35
CA PHE A 184 -15.68 17.88 21.27
C PHE A 184 -16.53 17.22 22.39
N SER A 185 -16.97 17.99 23.39
CA SER A 185 -17.84 17.48 24.47
C SER A 185 -19.22 17.09 23.96
N THR A 186 -19.68 17.67 22.82
CA THR A 186 -21.01 17.42 22.26
C THR A 186 -21.10 16.18 21.39
N ASN A 187 -19.98 15.56 21.00
CA ASN A 187 -19.92 14.36 20.13
C ASN A 187 -20.63 14.48 18.76
N GLU A 188 -20.80 15.67 18.26
CA GLU A 188 -21.56 15.97 17.05
C GLU A 188 -20.70 15.81 15.81
N GLN A 189 -20.88 14.71 15.07
CA GLN A 189 -20.14 14.40 13.86
C GLN A 189 -21.07 14.26 12.66
N ASP A 190 -20.72 14.90 11.57
CA ASP A 190 -21.30 14.64 10.28
C ASP A 190 -20.86 13.28 9.74
N ARG A 191 -21.66 12.76 8.81
CA ARG A 191 -21.41 11.47 8.19
C ARG A 191 -21.57 11.54 6.68
N SER A 192 -20.54 11.12 5.96
CA SER A 192 -20.61 10.83 4.52
C SER A 192 -20.44 9.32 4.28
N LEU A 193 -21.39 8.73 3.55
CA LEU A 193 -21.36 7.32 3.16
C LEU A 193 -21.13 7.25 1.66
N TYR A 194 -20.20 6.41 1.27
CA TYR A 194 -19.80 6.19 -0.13
C TYR A 194 -20.01 4.73 -0.51
N ASP A 195 -20.72 4.48 -1.59
CA ASP A 195 -20.79 3.18 -2.23
C ASP A 195 -20.11 3.30 -3.59
N LEU A 196 -18.99 2.61 -3.76
CA LEU A 196 -18.08 2.80 -4.89
C LEU A 196 -17.76 1.49 -5.59
N PHE A 197 -17.83 1.51 -6.91
CA PHE A 197 -17.18 0.58 -7.80
C PHE A 197 -15.87 1.20 -8.29
N VAL A 198 -14.78 0.44 -8.25
CA VAL A 198 -13.46 0.92 -8.64
C VAL A 198 -12.81 -0.07 -9.59
N ALA A 199 -12.37 0.40 -10.74
CA ALA A 199 -11.49 -0.33 -11.64
C ALA A 199 -10.13 0.35 -11.65
N SER A 200 -9.04 -0.41 -11.65
CA SER A 200 -7.70 0.17 -11.66
C SER A 200 -6.68 -0.71 -12.36
N MET A 201 -5.65 -0.06 -12.91
CA MET A 201 -4.47 -0.69 -13.48
C MET A 201 -3.23 -0.09 -12.84
N LYS A 202 -2.37 -0.95 -12.30
CA LYS A 202 -1.11 -0.53 -11.66
C LYS A 202 0.06 -1.22 -12.32
N PHE A 203 1.08 -0.43 -12.66
CA PHE A 203 2.41 -0.91 -13.00
C PHE A 203 3.33 -0.61 -11.83
N ASP A 204 4.09 -1.58 -11.37
CA ASP A 204 5.07 -1.35 -10.33
C ASP A 204 6.35 -2.15 -10.54
N ARG A 205 7.44 -1.54 -10.13
CA ARG A 205 8.79 -2.09 -10.10
C ARG A 205 9.44 -1.71 -8.78
N ASN A 206 9.95 -2.71 -8.08
CA ASN A 206 10.67 -2.49 -6.83
C ASN A 206 11.93 -3.35 -6.82
N ASN A 207 13.10 -2.71 -6.75
CA ASN A 207 14.40 -3.34 -6.59
C ASN A 207 15.24 -2.69 -5.48
N LEU A 208 14.56 -2.13 -4.46
CA LEU A 208 15.22 -1.60 -3.27
C LEU A 208 15.97 -2.71 -2.54
N ASP A 209 17.13 -2.38 -1.99
CA ASP A 209 18.00 -3.28 -1.20
C ASP A 209 17.37 -3.66 0.16
N SER A 210 16.48 -2.85 0.69
CA SER A 210 15.77 -3.09 1.95
C SER A 210 14.36 -2.53 1.90
N TYR A 211 13.43 -3.20 2.59
CA TYR A 211 12.07 -2.70 2.78
C TYR A 211 12.03 -1.49 3.72
N MET A 212 12.79 -1.57 4.84
CA MET A 212 12.94 -0.47 5.78
C MET A 212 14.32 0.17 5.61
N TYR A 213 14.34 1.49 5.52
CA TYR A 213 15.58 2.28 5.41
C TYR A 213 16.49 1.88 4.23
N PRO A 214 15.97 1.83 2.99
CA PRO A 214 16.76 1.48 1.82
C PRO A 214 17.92 2.45 1.59
N THR A 215 19.01 1.93 1.02
CA THR A 215 20.22 2.68 0.67
C THR A 215 20.63 2.55 -0.79
N ALA A 216 19.98 1.68 -1.54
CA ALA A 216 20.20 1.48 -2.97
C ALA A 216 18.93 0.99 -3.67
N GLY A 217 18.83 1.23 -4.97
CA GLY A 217 17.74 0.74 -5.80
C GLY A 217 16.62 1.76 -6.02
N THR A 218 15.59 1.31 -6.69
CA THR A 218 14.45 2.15 -7.09
C THR A 218 13.14 1.40 -6.89
N ASP A 219 12.16 2.08 -6.31
CA ASP A 219 10.76 1.69 -6.30
C ASP A 219 9.98 2.73 -7.11
N CYS A 220 9.28 2.29 -8.14
CA CYS A 220 8.44 3.16 -8.94
C CYS A 220 7.11 2.49 -9.28
N SER A 221 6.04 3.29 -9.29
CA SER A 221 4.72 2.81 -9.66
C SER A 221 3.90 3.86 -10.38
N VAL A 222 3.05 3.40 -11.29
CA VAL A 222 2.02 4.20 -11.95
C VAL A 222 0.69 3.51 -11.75
N LEU A 223 -0.30 4.23 -11.24
CA LEU A 223 -1.66 3.77 -11.00
C LEU A 223 -2.64 4.62 -11.80
N GLY A 224 -3.45 3.96 -12.62
CA GLY A 224 -4.67 4.53 -13.18
C GLY A 224 -5.90 3.95 -12.49
N LEU A 225 -6.85 4.79 -12.12
CA LEU A 225 -8.04 4.40 -11.37
C LEU A 225 -9.28 5.09 -11.96
N LEU A 226 -10.34 4.32 -12.16
CA LEU A 226 -11.69 4.77 -12.45
C LEU A 226 -12.59 4.43 -11.29
N ALA A 227 -13.32 5.39 -10.78
CA ALA A 227 -14.30 5.17 -9.73
C ALA A 227 -15.67 5.67 -10.16
N TYR A 228 -16.70 4.93 -9.77
CA TYR A 228 -18.10 5.27 -9.99
C TYR A 228 -18.93 4.86 -8.77
N GLY A 229 -19.86 5.71 -8.35
CA GLY A 229 -20.74 5.38 -7.23
C GLY A 229 -21.56 6.53 -6.73
N LYS A 230 -21.85 6.50 -5.43
CA LYS A 230 -22.72 7.50 -4.78
C LYS A 230 -22.13 7.94 -3.45
N GLU A 231 -22.28 9.22 -3.16
CA GLU A 231 -22.14 9.78 -1.82
C GLU A 231 -23.53 10.03 -1.25
N ARG A 232 -23.72 9.69 0.02
CA ARG A 232 -24.90 10.04 0.83
C ARG A 232 -24.42 10.79 2.05
N PHE A 233 -24.62 12.09 2.05
CA PHE A 233 -24.28 12.97 3.16
C PHE A 233 -25.43 13.05 4.17
N ARG A 234 -25.08 12.96 5.45
CA ARG A 234 -25.99 13.06 6.59
C ARG A 234 -25.37 14.00 7.61
N PRO A 235 -25.79 15.27 7.66
CA PRO A 235 -25.33 16.19 8.69
C PRO A 235 -25.83 15.74 10.07
N TYR A 236 -25.09 16.10 11.10
CA TYR A 236 -25.57 15.96 12.46
C TYR A 236 -26.77 16.89 12.71
N ASP A 237 -26.61 18.16 12.40
CA ASP A 237 -27.66 19.17 12.53
C ASP A 237 -28.41 19.38 11.21
N THR A 238 -29.60 18.85 11.17
CA THR A 238 -30.50 18.97 10.00
C THR A 238 -31.15 20.36 9.88
N THR A 239 -30.99 21.24 10.87
CA THR A 239 -31.49 22.62 10.80
C THR A 239 -30.56 23.53 9.98
N LEU A 240 -29.25 23.25 10.00
CA LEU A 240 -28.23 23.98 9.26
C LEU A 240 -27.98 23.43 7.86
N GLN A 241 -28.06 22.11 7.72
CA GLN A 241 -27.82 21.42 6.44
C GLN A 241 -28.80 20.28 6.24
N SER A 242 -29.13 19.96 5.00
CA SER A 242 -30.04 18.87 4.66
C SER A 242 -29.28 17.63 4.18
N ASN A 243 -29.91 16.46 4.34
CA ASN A 243 -29.41 15.23 3.73
C ASN A 243 -29.27 15.41 2.21
N SER A 244 -28.15 14.99 1.66
CA SER A 244 -27.92 15.04 0.22
C SER A 244 -27.42 13.70 -0.32
N THR A 245 -27.66 13.47 -1.59
CA THR A 245 -27.15 12.32 -2.32
C THR A 245 -26.65 12.78 -3.68
N GLN A 246 -25.40 12.45 -4.00
CA GLN A 246 -24.82 12.75 -5.32
C GLN A 246 -24.18 11.54 -5.94
N THR A 247 -24.19 11.49 -7.27
CA THR A 247 -23.48 10.49 -8.04
C THR A 247 -22.03 10.94 -8.25
N LEU A 248 -21.10 10.04 -8.04
CA LEU A 248 -19.68 10.28 -8.16
C LEU A 248 -19.11 9.51 -9.35
N SER A 249 -18.29 10.17 -10.14
CA SER A 249 -17.49 9.53 -11.20
C SER A 249 -16.21 10.30 -11.37
N TRP A 250 -15.05 9.62 -11.32
CA TRP A 250 -13.77 10.27 -11.56
C TRP A 250 -12.72 9.31 -12.11
N LEU A 251 -11.75 9.89 -12.80
CA LEU A 251 -10.49 9.28 -13.19
C LEU A 251 -9.37 9.84 -12.30
N GLN A 252 -8.43 8.99 -11.88
CA GLN A 252 -7.22 9.40 -11.17
C GLN A 252 -6.01 8.71 -11.77
N LEU A 253 -4.95 9.48 -11.96
CA LEU A 253 -3.61 8.99 -12.29
C LEU A 253 -2.68 9.35 -11.13
N GLU A 254 -1.87 8.39 -10.71
CA GLU A 254 -0.88 8.56 -9.65
C GLU A 254 0.43 7.95 -10.09
N GLY A 255 1.51 8.72 -9.99
CA GLY A 255 2.88 8.27 -10.19
C GLY A 255 3.69 8.43 -8.91
N ASN A 256 4.45 7.39 -8.55
CA ASN A 256 5.37 7.42 -7.41
C ASN A 256 6.74 6.94 -7.86
N ILE A 257 7.78 7.58 -7.35
CA ILE A 257 9.16 7.14 -7.52
C ILE A 257 9.93 7.37 -6.23
N HIS A 258 10.67 6.36 -5.80
CA HIS A 258 11.67 6.43 -4.75
C HIS A 258 12.96 5.82 -5.29
N THR A 259 14.04 6.56 -5.31
CA THR A 259 15.35 6.05 -5.76
C THR A 259 16.44 6.43 -4.78
N TYR A 260 17.35 5.50 -4.56
CA TYR A 260 18.49 5.69 -3.66
C TYR A 260 19.76 5.45 -4.43
N LEU A 261 20.56 6.50 -4.55
CA LEU A 261 21.80 6.56 -5.32
C LEU A 261 22.98 6.54 -4.36
N PRO A 262 23.74 5.43 -4.26
CA PRO A 262 24.99 5.42 -3.50
C PRO A 262 26.04 6.28 -4.22
N ILE A 263 26.26 7.49 -3.71
CA ILE A 263 27.25 8.44 -4.27
C ILE A 263 28.67 8.06 -3.83
N SER A 264 28.78 7.60 -2.58
CA SER A 264 30.03 7.09 -2.01
C SER A 264 29.75 6.00 -0.97
N ASN A 265 30.82 5.35 -0.46
CA ASN A 265 30.68 4.34 0.60
C ASN A 265 30.02 4.89 1.88
N LYS A 266 30.13 6.21 2.11
CA LYS A 266 29.60 6.88 3.31
C LYS A 266 28.39 7.75 3.05
N PHE A 267 28.02 8.01 1.79
CA PHE A 267 26.93 8.92 1.45
C PHE A 267 26.02 8.35 0.37
N VAL A 268 24.72 8.38 0.65
CA VAL A 268 23.64 7.99 -0.28
C VAL A 268 22.70 9.17 -0.42
N LEU A 269 22.28 9.44 -1.65
CA LEU A 269 21.25 10.42 -1.96
C LEU A 269 19.95 9.70 -2.31
N GLY A 270 18.95 9.82 -1.45
CA GLY A 270 17.59 9.40 -1.74
C GLY A 270 16.80 10.53 -2.42
N LEU A 271 16.02 10.16 -3.43
CA LEU A 271 15.09 11.05 -4.12
C LEU A 271 13.69 10.44 -4.08
N ARG A 272 12.69 11.26 -3.84
CA ARG A 272 11.29 10.88 -3.84
C ARG A 272 10.48 11.81 -4.72
N GLY A 273 9.57 11.24 -5.52
CA GLY A 273 8.61 11.98 -6.32
C GLY A 273 7.23 11.37 -6.21
N LYS A 274 6.20 12.19 -6.11
CA LYS A 274 4.81 11.76 -6.22
C LYS A 274 4.03 12.79 -7.01
N ALA A 275 3.29 12.32 -8.02
CA ALA A 275 2.38 13.14 -8.82
C ALA A 275 0.99 12.52 -8.77
N VAL A 276 -0.02 13.34 -8.55
CA VAL A 276 -1.42 12.94 -8.58
C VAL A 276 -2.21 13.91 -9.42
N VAL A 277 -3.02 13.36 -10.32
CA VAL A 277 -3.99 14.11 -11.12
C VAL A 277 -5.32 13.37 -11.04
N SER A 278 -6.37 14.05 -10.58
CA SER A 278 -7.70 13.46 -10.45
C SER A 278 -8.76 14.43 -10.95
N SER A 279 -9.74 13.88 -11.66
CA SER A 279 -10.95 14.62 -12.07
C SER A 279 -12.04 14.60 -11.00
N LYS A 280 -11.73 14.13 -9.77
CA LYS A 280 -12.69 14.08 -8.66
C LYS A 280 -13.21 15.47 -8.36
N GLY A 281 -14.55 15.62 -8.42
CA GLY A 281 -15.26 16.84 -8.08
C GLY A 281 -15.31 17.08 -6.56
N LEU A 282 -15.95 18.18 -6.20
CA LEU A 282 -16.24 18.49 -4.80
C LEU A 282 -17.32 17.54 -4.27
N LEU A 283 -17.20 17.20 -3.01
CA LEU A 283 -18.20 16.40 -2.29
C LEU A 283 -19.21 17.31 -1.58
N SER A 284 -20.06 16.76 -0.73
CA SER A 284 -21.17 17.48 -0.11
C SER A 284 -20.73 18.65 0.77
N ASN A 285 -19.51 18.64 1.31
CA ASN A 285 -18.94 19.77 2.07
C ASN A 285 -17.41 19.79 1.99
N TYR A 286 -16.81 20.84 2.53
CA TYR A 286 -15.35 21.04 2.55
C TYR A 286 -14.63 19.87 3.22
N THR A 287 -15.06 19.47 4.44
CA THR A 287 -14.38 18.46 5.22
C THR A 287 -14.46 17.09 4.55
N SER A 288 -15.60 16.71 3.97
CA SER A 288 -15.71 15.47 3.19
C SER A 288 -14.80 15.49 1.97
N THR A 289 -14.73 16.63 1.26
CA THR A 289 -13.88 16.79 0.07
C THR A 289 -12.40 16.64 0.43
N ILE A 290 -11.95 17.32 1.46
CA ILE A 290 -10.53 17.30 1.85
C ILE A 290 -10.15 15.95 2.51
N ALA A 291 -11.08 15.31 3.25
CA ALA A 291 -10.85 13.98 3.81
C ALA A 291 -10.67 12.92 2.72
N GLN A 292 -11.38 13.05 1.61
CA GLN A 292 -11.35 12.15 0.48
C GLN A 292 -10.35 12.56 -0.62
N ALA A 293 -9.67 13.70 -0.47
CA ALA A 293 -8.61 14.10 -1.39
C ALA A 293 -7.34 13.27 -1.14
N PRO A 294 -6.62 12.87 -2.20
CA PRO A 294 -5.33 12.21 -2.08
C PRO A 294 -4.36 12.99 -1.20
N ALA A 295 -3.76 12.31 -0.24
CA ALA A 295 -2.82 12.90 0.71
C ALA A 295 -1.36 12.63 0.31
N PHE A 296 -0.49 13.58 0.61
CA PHE A 296 0.95 13.38 0.61
C PHE A 296 1.41 13.10 2.05
N THR A 297 1.70 11.84 2.35
CA THR A 297 2.10 11.37 3.68
C THR A 297 3.47 10.70 3.60
N PRO A 298 4.56 11.49 3.53
CA PRO A 298 5.90 10.96 3.27
C PRO A 298 6.50 10.17 4.45
N THR A 299 6.07 10.44 5.67
CA THR A 299 6.60 9.79 6.88
C THR A 299 5.53 8.94 7.57
N PRO A 300 5.90 7.93 8.38
CA PRO A 300 4.93 7.14 9.15
C PRO A 300 4.03 8.01 10.05
N HIS A 301 4.58 9.03 10.69
CA HIS A 301 3.81 9.95 11.54
C HIS A 301 2.76 10.74 10.76
N SER A 302 3.07 11.17 9.54
CA SER A 302 2.12 11.90 8.69
C SER A 302 0.89 11.07 8.26
N GLN A 303 0.92 9.75 8.44
CA GLN A 303 -0.20 8.87 8.11
C GLN A 303 -1.30 8.85 9.19
N THR A 304 -0.99 9.24 10.42
CA THR A 304 -1.93 9.25 11.55
C THR A 304 -2.55 10.62 11.83
N ILE A 305 -1.94 11.68 11.27
CA ILE A 305 -2.38 13.07 11.44
C ILE A 305 -3.24 13.49 10.26
N PHE A 306 -4.37 14.14 10.55
CA PHE A 306 -5.16 14.81 9.54
C PHE A 306 -4.60 16.19 9.23
N ASN A 307 -3.87 16.31 8.12
CA ASN A 307 -3.32 17.58 7.69
C ASN A 307 -3.93 18.01 6.33
N PRO A 308 -4.89 18.95 6.33
CA PRO A 308 -5.53 19.44 5.10
C PRO A 308 -4.55 20.08 4.12
N ALA A 309 -3.48 20.73 4.60
CA ALA A 309 -2.50 21.42 3.76
C ALA A 309 -1.73 20.48 2.81
N PHE A 310 -1.64 19.19 3.14
CA PHE A 310 -0.99 18.16 2.31
C PHE A 310 -1.99 17.28 1.56
N ARG A 311 -3.18 17.80 1.27
CA ARG A 311 -4.23 17.10 0.53
C ARG A 311 -4.69 17.91 -0.66
N SER A 312 -4.78 17.29 -1.82
CA SER A 312 -5.30 17.91 -3.03
C SER A 312 -5.68 16.84 -4.04
N THR A 313 -6.62 17.17 -4.93
CA THR A 313 -6.97 16.30 -6.06
C THR A 313 -5.91 16.29 -7.16
N GLN A 314 -5.07 17.35 -7.20
CA GLN A 314 -4.00 17.49 -8.20
C GLN A 314 -2.77 18.14 -7.55
N TYR A 315 -1.67 17.38 -7.49
CA TYR A 315 -0.43 17.91 -6.89
C TYR A 315 0.81 17.22 -7.42
N LEU A 316 1.93 17.88 -7.26
CA LEU A 316 3.27 17.32 -7.35
C LEU A 316 3.93 17.42 -5.97
N ALA A 317 4.60 16.36 -5.57
CA ALA A 317 5.43 16.35 -4.36
C ALA A 317 6.81 15.79 -4.69
N ALA A 318 7.83 16.38 -4.09
CA ALA A 318 9.20 15.93 -4.23
C ALA A 318 9.88 15.83 -2.86
N GLY A 319 10.88 14.98 -2.77
CA GLY A 319 11.67 14.81 -1.55
C GLY A 319 13.12 14.54 -1.85
N VAL A 320 13.99 15.04 -0.97
CA VAL A 320 15.43 14.78 -0.99
C VAL A 320 15.82 14.19 0.36
N ILE A 321 16.52 13.07 0.33
CA ILE A 321 16.84 12.27 1.51
C ILE A 321 18.36 12.01 1.52
N PRO A 322 19.19 12.96 2.02
CA PRO A 322 20.60 12.71 2.26
C PRO A 322 20.80 11.73 3.42
N ILE A 323 21.61 10.71 3.19
CA ILE A 323 21.88 9.64 4.15
C ILE A 323 23.39 9.52 4.32
N TRP A 324 23.86 9.68 5.55
CA TRP A 324 25.26 9.47 5.92
C TRP A 324 25.41 8.15 6.68
N LYS A 325 26.20 7.24 6.15
CA LYS A 325 26.58 5.98 6.82
C LYS A 325 27.73 6.24 7.77
N ILE A 326 27.45 6.34 9.07
CA ILE A 326 28.44 6.60 10.11
C ILE A 326 29.20 5.32 10.42
N MET A 327 28.47 4.20 10.55
CA MET A 327 28.96 2.84 10.77
C MET A 327 28.11 1.86 9.98
N ASN A 328 28.50 0.58 9.92
CA ASN A 328 27.76 -0.45 9.19
C ASN A 328 26.29 -0.56 9.65
N ASN A 329 26.01 -0.31 10.94
CA ASN A 329 24.68 -0.42 11.53
C ASN A 329 24.11 0.93 11.99
N LEU A 330 24.79 2.04 11.68
CA LEU A 330 24.35 3.38 12.09
C LEU A 330 24.38 4.32 10.89
N GLN A 331 23.21 4.87 10.58
CA GLN A 331 23.08 5.89 9.55
C GLN A 331 22.33 7.11 10.09
N PHE A 332 22.71 8.28 9.62
CA PHE A 332 22.03 9.53 9.85
C PHE A 332 21.27 9.91 8.57
N ARG A 333 19.95 10.06 8.69
CA ARG A 333 19.05 10.33 7.56
C ARG A 333 18.29 11.61 7.83
N ASN A 334 18.35 12.56 6.90
CA ASN A 334 17.48 13.73 6.87
C ASN A 334 16.50 13.59 5.72
N GLU A 335 15.31 14.11 5.91
CA GLU A 335 14.25 14.05 4.91
C GLU A 335 13.65 15.43 4.71
N PHE A 336 13.72 15.96 3.49
CA PHE A 336 13.17 17.23 3.10
C PHE A 336 12.13 17.00 2.03
N TYR A 337 10.94 17.59 2.22
CA TYR A 337 9.83 17.41 1.31
C TYR A 337 9.22 18.73 0.88
N LEU A 338 8.81 18.78 -0.39
CA LEU A 338 8.06 19.87 -0.98
C LEU A 338 6.73 19.31 -1.50
N PHE A 339 5.64 20.04 -1.22
CA PHE A 339 4.31 19.71 -1.73
C PHE A 339 3.76 20.94 -2.47
N ALA A 340 3.35 20.75 -3.71
CA ALA A 340 2.83 21.78 -4.59
C ALA A 340 1.46 21.37 -5.14
N PRO A 341 0.34 21.80 -4.55
CA PRO A 341 -0.99 21.56 -5.07
C PRO A 341 -1.27 22.45 -6.29
N PHE A 342 -1.73 21.87 -7.39
CA PHE A 342 -2.19 22.64 -8.55
C PHE A 342 -3.64 23.08 -8.41
N ARG A 343 -4.42 22.37 -7.61
CA ARG A 343 -5.82 22.70 -7.34
C ARG A 343 -6.05 22.61 -5.83
N GLN A 344 -5.98 23.76 -5.18
CA GLN A 344 -6.27 23.85 -3.75
C GLN A 344 -7.77 23.75 -3.49
N ILE A 345 -8.12 23.14 -2.37
CA ILE A 345 -9.49 23.02 -1.87
C ILE A 345 -9.61 24.04 -0.74
N TYR A 346 -10.48 25.01 -0.90
CA TYR A 346 -10.70 26.08 0.07
C TYR A 346 -12.04 25.91 0.76
N GLU A 347 -12.09 26.24 2.02
CA GLU A 347 -13.33 26.42 2.76
C GLU A 347 -13.98 27.74 2.33
N GLY A 348 -15.21 27.67 1.85
CA GLY A 348 -15.96 28.84 1.39
C GLY A 348 -17.23 29.03 2.22
N PRO A 349 -17.83 30.25 2.18
CA PRO A 349 -19.02 30.57 2.96
C PRO A 349 -20.26 29.75 2.60
N ASN A 350 -20.28 29.11 1.43
CA ASN A 350 -21.38 28.31 0.92
C ASN A 350 -20.98 26.85 0.65
N TYR A 351 -19.93 26.41 1.27
CA TYR A 351 -19.40 25.06 1.02
C TYR A 351 -19.95 24.07 2.02
#